data_437acdcb7afd349aa4476684e8ad63cb
#
_entry.id   437acdcb7afd349aa4476684e8ad63cb
#
_cell.length_a   1.000
_cell.length_b   1.000
_cell.length_c   1.000
_cell.angle_alpha   90.00
_cell.angle_beta   90.00
_cell.angle_gamma   90.00
#
_symmetry.space_group_name_H-M   'P 1'
#
loop_
_entity.id
_entity.type
_entity.pdbx_description
1 polymer ?
#
loop_
_entity_poly.entity_id
_entity_poly.type
_entity_poly.pdbx_seq_one_letter_code
_entity_poly.pdbx_strand_id
1 'polypeptide(L)'
;MATIFIPTSLRSLTGGTKQVTILVSNIRQAVELLDQMYPGVKTHLMEDGQIRPDISVVIDGESGPLGILEKVGKNSEVHFIPAIGGG
;
A
#
# COMPACT_ATOMS: atom_id res chain seq x y z
N MET A 1 9.65 9.60 8.07
CA MET A 1 9.37 8.64 7.00
C MET A 1 8.16 7.80 7.37
N ALA A 2 7.38 7.41 6.38
CA ALA A 2 6.22 6.56 6.61
C ALA A 2 6.62 5.09 6.57
N THR A 3 5.96 4.27 7.36
CA THR A 3 6.16 2.82 7.36
C THR A 3 5.02 2.18 6.57
N ILE A 4 5.37 1.45 5.51
CA ILE A 4 4.39 0.77 4.66
C ILE A 4 4.46 -0.72 4.97
N PHE A 5 3.33 -1.28 5.41
CA PHE A 5 3.24 -2.70 5.72
C PHE A 5 2.85 -3.49 4.48
N ILE A 6 3.65 -4.50 4.16
CA ILE A 6 3.45 -5.30 2.96
C ILE A 6 2.43 -6.40 3.25
N PRO A 7 1.33 -6.50 2.47
CA PRO A 7 0.37 -7.58 2.65
C PRO A 7 1.03 -8.94 2.51
N THR A 8 0.54 -9.91 3.27
CA THR A 8 1.08 -11.27 3.23
C THR A 8 1.14 -11.83 1.81
N SER A 9 0.11 -11.54 1.02
CA SER A 9 0.03 -12.04 -0.36
C SER A 9 1.12 -11.49 -1.28
N LEU A 10 1.75 -10.37 -0.91
CA LEU A 10 2.79 -9.74 -1.74
C LEU A 10 4.20 -9.98 -1.22
N ARG A 11 4.35 -10.67 -0.11
CA ARG A 11 5.69 -10.86 0.48
C ARG A 11 6.60 -11.71 -0.38
N SER A 12 6.05 -12.53 -1.27
CA SER A 12 6.87 -13.27 -2.23
C SER A 12 7.56 -12.33 -3.21
N LEU A 13 6.94 -11.20 -3.54
CA LEU A 13 7.52 -10.19 -4.42
C LEU A 13 8.60 -9.36 -3.71
N THR A 14 8.53 -9.27 -2.40
CA THR A 14 9.45 -8.44 -1.62
C THR A 14 10.54 -9.26 -0.93
N GLY A 15 10.69 -10.52 -1.29
CA GLY A 15 11.68 -11.38 -0.67
C GLY A 15 11.43 -11.67 0.79
N GLY A 16 10.16 -11.61 1.21
CA GLY A 16 9.78 -11.83 2.60
C GLY A 16 9.77 -10.58 3.46
N THR A 17 10.08 -9.42 2.87
CA THR A 17 10.05 -8.15 3.60
C THR A 17 8.62 -7.84 4.04
N LYS A 18 8.43 -7.56 5.32
CA LYS A 18 7.12 -7.33 5.91
C LYS A 18 6.73 -5.85 5.93
N GLN A 19 7.70 -4.97 5.96
CA GLN A 19 7.46 -3.53 5.98
C GLN A 19 8.67 -2.79 5.42
N VAL A 20 8.43 -1.60 4.88
CA VAL A 20 9.48 -0.71 4.41
C VAL A 20 9.20 0.68 4.93
N THR A 21 10.27 1.46 5.13
CA THR A 21 10.18 2.84 5.57
C THR A 21 10.62 3.73 4.41
N ILE A 22 9.72 4.61 3.96
CA ILE A 22 9.96 5.43 2.77
C ILE A 22 9.46 6.85 2.99
N LEU A 23 9.99 7.78 2.22
CA LEU A 23 9.59 9.19 2.26
C LEU A 23 8.59 9.44 1.14
N VAL A 24 7.32 9.51 1.51
CA VAL A 24 6.23 9.76 0.57
C VAL A 24 5.19 10.70 1.20
N SER A 25 4.38 11.34 0.37
CA SER A 25 3.36 12.30 0.81
C SER A 25 1.94 11.78 0.62
N ASN A 26 1.74 10.77 -0.19
CA ASN A 26 0.42 10.20 -0.45
C ASN A 26 0.55 8.74 -0.86
N ILE A 27 -0.59 8.07 -0.94
CA ILE A 27 -0.61 6.64 -1.25
C ILE A 27 -0.11 6.37 -2.67
N ARG A 28 -0.41 7.24 -3.62
CA ARG A 28 0.06 7.06 -4.99
C ARG A 28 1.58 6.98 -5.04
N GLN A 29 2.26 7.91 -4.35
CA GLN A 29 3.71 7.89 -4.28
C GLN A 29 4.24 6.64 -3.61
N ALA A 30 3.54 6.18 -2.56
CA ALA A 30 3.94 4.97 -1.86
C ALA A 30 3.90 3.76 -2.79
N VAL A 31 2.82 3.60 -3.55
CA VAL A 31 2.67 2.49 -4.49
C VAL A 31 3.72 2.56 -5.59
N GLU A 32 3.94 3.76 -6.15
CA GLU A 32 4.94 3.94 -7.20
C GLU A 32 6.35 3.58 -6.71
N LEU A 33 6.70 4.03 -5.52
CA LEU A 33 8.02 3.75 -4.97
C LEU A 33 8.19 2.27 -4.62
N LEU A 34 7.16 1.64 -4.08
CA LEU A 34 7.18 0.20 -3.82
C LEU A 34 7.38 -0.59 -5.11
N ASP A 35 6.73 -0.17 -6.19
CA ASP A 35 6.87 -0.85 -7.46
C ASP A 35 8.28 -0.71 -8.04
N GLN A 36 8.93 0.42 -7.80
CA GLN A 36 10.33 0.60 -8.20
C GLN A 36 11.26 -0.31 -7.42
N MET A 37 10.98 -0.49 -6.13
CA MET A 37 11.79 -1.35 -5.25
C MET A 37 11.50 -2.83 -5.48
N TYR A 38 10.25 -3.16 -5.73
CA TYR A 38 9.78 -4.54 -5.89
C TYR A 38 8.82 -4.60 -7.07
N PRO A 39 9.34 -4.80 -8.29
CA PRO A 39 8.49 -4.81 -9.49
C PRO A 39 7.35 -5.82 -9.40
N GLY A 40 6.16 -5.37 -9.76
CA GLY A 40 4.94 -6.18 -9.70
C GLY A 40 4.01 -5.81 -8.57
N VAL A 41 4.48 -5.07 -7.56
CA VAL A 41 3.65 -4.68 -6.42
C VAL A 41 2.49 -3.80 -6.87
N LYS A 42 2.74 -2.84 -7.75
CA LYS A 42 1.70 -1.93 -8.24
C LYS A 42 0.57 -2.69 -8.92
N THR A 43 0.90 -3.68 -9.71
CA THR A 43 -0.10 -4.48 -10.43
C THR A 43 -1.05 -5.20 -9.46
N HIS A 44 -0.55 -5.58 -8.29
CA HIS A 44 -1.35 -6.27 -7.28
C HIS A 44 -2.16 -5.32 -6.42
N LEU A 45 -1.75 -4.06 -6.31
CA LEU A 45 -2.43 -3.09 -5.46
C LEU A 45 -3.37 -2.18 -6.23
N MET A 46 -3.15 -2.00 -7.52
CA MET A 46 -3.90 -1.03 -8.32
C MET A 46 -4.53 -1.66 -9.54
N GLU A 47 -5.64 -1.04 -9.96
CA GLU A 47 -6.38 -1.42 -11.15
C GLU A 47 -6.98 -0.15 -11.75
N ASP A 48 -6.74 0.08 -13.04
CA ASP A 48 -7.26 1.26 -13.74
C ASP A 48 -6.88 2.58 -13.06
N GLY A 49 -5.65 2.67 -12.55
CA GLY A 49 -5.14 3.89 -11.94
C GLY A 49 -5.65 4.15 -10.53
N GLN A 50 -6.35 3.20 -9.94
CA GLN A 50 -6.91 3.33 -8.59
C GLN A 50 -6.55 2.10 -7.77
N ILE A 51 -6.70 2.22 -6.43
CA ILE A 51 -6.55 1.05 -5.56
C ILE A 51 -7.62 0.04 -5.93
N ARG A 52 -7.22 -1.22 -6.00
CA ARG A 52 -8.17 -2.30 -6.34
C ARG A 52 -9.35 -2.28 -5.38
N PRO A 53 -10.58 -2.54 -5.88
CA PRO A 53 -11.77 -2.48 -5.02
C PRO A 53 -11.78 -3.51 -3.89
N ASP A 54 -10.98 -4.56 -4.01
CA ASP A 54 -10.86 -5.59 -2.97
C ASP A 54 -9.75 -5.29 -1.96
N ILE A 55 -9.15 -4.09 -2.03
CA ILE A 55 -8.10 -3.69 -1.10
C ILE A 55 -8.50 -2.40 -0.40
N SER A 56 -8.38 -2.40 0.92
CA SER A 56 -8.57 -1.20 1.74
C SER A 56 -7.22 -0.64 2.14
N VAL A 57 -7.11 0.68 2.11
CA VAL A 57 -5.92 1.38 2.58
C VAL A 57 -6.24 1.97 3.95
N VAL A 58 -5.44 1.61 4.94
CA VAL A 58 -5.61 2.11 6.31
C VAL A 58 -4.36 2.89 6.67
N ILE A 59 -4.54 4.15 7.06
CA ILE A 59 -3.45 5.04 7.43
C ILE A 59 -3.67 5.45 8.88
N ASP A 60 -2.72 5.11 9.75
CA ASP A 60 -2.79 5.42 11.18
C ASP A 60 -4.11 4.95 11.82
N GLY A 61 -4.56 3.77 11.39
CA GLY A 61 -5.78 3.16 11.93
C GLY A 61 -7.08 3.63 11.30
N GLU A 62 -7.02 4.52 10.31
CA GLU A 62 -8.21 5.05 9.66
C GLU A 62 -8.21 4.77 8.17
N SER A 63 -9.35 4.35 7.64
CA SER A 63 -9.54 4.23 6.20
C SER A 63 -10.31 5.44 5.71
N GLY A 64 -9.90 5.99 4.57
CA GLY A 64 -10.54 7.14 3.97
C GLY A 64 -11.04 6.84 2.57
N PRO A 65 -11.89 7.72 2.03
CA PRO A 65 -12.52 7.48 0.73
C PRO A 65 -11.65 7.83 -0.48
N LEU A 66 -10.49 8.44 -0.27
CA LEU A 66 -9.72 9.02 -1.36
C LEU A 66 -8.75 8.03 -2.05
N GLY A 67 -8.59 6.82 -1.52
CA GLY A 67 -7.73 5.81 -2.13
C GLY A 67 -6.30 6.31 -2.35
N ILE A 68 -5.87 6.34 -3.61
CA ILE A 68 -4.50 6.77 -3.95
C ILE A 68 -4.21 8.23 -3.62
N LEU A 69 -5.25 9.04 -3.40
CA LEU A 69 -5.11 10.45 -3.07
C LEU A 69 -4.99 10.69 -1.57
N GLU A 70 -5.13 9.66 -0.74
CA GLU A 70 -4.98 9.80 0.71
C GLU A 70 -3.58 10.28 1.04
N LYS A 71 -3.50 11.23 1.96
CA LYS A 71 -2.22 11.79 2.38
C LYS A 71 -1.54 10.91 3.41
N VAL A 72 -0.22 10.86 3.33
CA VAL A 72 0.61 10.11 4.26
C VAL A 72 1.51 11.09 5.00
N GLY A 73 1.45 11.06 6.33
CA GLY A 73 2.27 11.93 7.16
C GLY A 73 3.67 11.38 7.37
N LYS A 74 4.51 12.21 8.02
CA LYS A 74 5.93 11.88 8.25
C LYS A 74 6.14 10.55 8.96
N ASN A 75 5.28 10.23 9.93
CA ASN A 75 5.44 9.02 10.73
C ASN A 75 4.22 8.13 10.63
N SER A 76 3.49 8.23 9.53
CA SER A 76 2.30 7.41 9.32
C SER A 76 2.64 5.94 9.14
N GLU A 77 1.70 5.09 9.54
CA GLU A 77 1.73 3.67 9.25
C GLU A 77 0.66 3.38 8.22
N VAL A 78 1.05 2.75 7.13
CA VAL A 78 0.15 2.45 6.01
C VAL A 78 -0.01 0.96 5.88
N HIS A 79 -1.25 0.49 5.89
CA HIS A 79 -1.58 -0.91 5.71
C HIS A 79 -2.47 -1.07 4.47
N PHE A 80 -2.12 -2.02 3.63
CA PHE A 80 -2.98 -2.44 2.52
C PHE A 80 -3.64 -3.75 2.94
N ILE A 81 -4.96 -3.72 3.10
CA ILE A 81 -5.70 -4.86 3.65
C ILE A 81 -6.58 -5.45 2.57
N PRO A 82 -6.26 -6.65 2.08
CA PRO A 82 -7.11 -7.31 1.08
C PRO A 82 -8.39 -7.80 1.71
N ALA A 83 -9.45 -7.86 0.89
CA ALA A 83 -10.72 -8.42 1.33
C ALA A 83 -10.54 -9.89 1.70
N ILE A 84 -11.16 -10.30 2.80
CA ILE A 84 -11.07 -11.66 3.30
C ILE A 84 -12.28 -12.47 2.85
N GLY A 85 -12.01 -13.76 2.64
CA GLY A 85 -13.10 -14.68 2.40
C GLY A 85 -13.63 -14.66 0.99
N GLY A 86 -12.84 -14.12 0.08
CA GLY A 86 -13.23 -14.06 -1.31
C GLY A 86 -14.60 -13.48 -1.45
N GLY A 87 -14.87 -12.81 -0.48
CA GLY A 87 -16.23 -12.17 -0.25
C GLY A 87 -16.91 -12.20 -1.19
#